data_2f39386aa1a254838fb09c3d0acb559f
#
_entry.id   2f39386aa1a254838fb09c3d0acb559f
#
_cell.length_a   1.000
_cell.length_b   1.000
_cell.length_c   1.000
_cell.angle_alpha   90.00
_cell.angle_beta   90.00
_cell.angle_gamma   90.00
#
_symmetry.space_group_name_H-M   'P 1'
#
loop_
_entity.id
_entity.type
_entity.pdbx_description
1 polymer ?
#
loop_
_entity_poly.entity_id
_entity_poly.type
_entity_poly.pdbx_seq_one_letter_code
_entity_poly.pdbx_strand_id
1 'polypeptide(L)'
;MVGDADPSFPVEGYSAQFAQAVVGKVWRAAERLGYEEHFPTSVGRNLTDDHIPLIEAGLPTANVIDFVYGPGNAYWHTPQDVPEHVSAETLEMVGEVVAELIYSGG
;
A
#
# COMPACT_ATOMS: atom_id res chain seq x y z
N MET A 1 1.94 0.63 6.87
CA MET A 1 2.02 2.11 6.88
C MET A 1 1.07 2.66 5.82
N VAL A 2 -0.15 2.97 6.24
CA VAL A 2 -1.24 3.39 5.34
C VAL A 2 -1.91 4.69 5.79
N GLY A 3 -1.33 5.41 6.71
CA GLY A 3 -1.92 6.60 7.30
C GLY A 3 -1.20 7.91 6.99
N ASP A 4 -0.15 7.92 6.18
CA ASP A 4 0.60 9.14 5.85
C ASP A 4 -0.33 10.21 5.29
N ALA A 5 -0.25 11.43 5.83
CA ALA A 5 -1.04 12.56 5.35
C ALA A 5 -0.70 12.98 3.92
N ASP A 6 0.46 12.58 3.41
CA ASP A 6 0.89 12.77 2.02
C ASP A 6 1.10 11.39 1.36
N PRO A 7 0.01 10.69 1.00
CA PRO A 7 0.08 9.28 0.66
C PRO A 7 0.56 9.01 -0.77
N SER A 8 1.44 8.01 -0.88
CA SER A 8 1.80 7.40 -2.16
C SER A 8 2.11 5.91 -1.93
N PHE A 9 1.40 5.05 -2.64
CA PHE A 9 1.51 3.60 -2.55
C PHE A 9 2.02 3.01 -3.87
N PRO A 10 3.31 3.13 -4.19
CA PRO A 10 3.86 2.42 -5.33
C PRO A 10 3.79 0.91 -5.09
N VAL A 11 3.87 0.12 -6.16
CA VAL A 11 3.84 -1.35 -6.03
C VAL A 11 5.11 -1.81 -5.32
N GLU A 12 4.98 -2.51 -4.21
CA GLU A 12 6.12 -3.06 -3.50
C GLU A 12 6.80 -4.14 -4.36
N GLY A 13 8.13 -4.22 -4.31
CA GLY A 13 8.91 -5.02 -5.26
C GLY A 13 8.64 -6.52 -5.23
N TYR A 14 8.58 -7.15 -4.06
CA TYR A 14 8.28 -8.58 -3.94
C TYR A 14 6.83 -8.88 -4.31
N SER A 15 5.90 -7.98 -4.00
CA SER A 15 4.51 -8.08 -4.44
C SER A 15 4.41 -8.08 -5.96
N ALA A 16 5.14 -7.20 -6.62
CA ALA A 16 5.20 -7.14 -8.09
C ALA A 16 5.76 -8.43 -8.69
N GLN A 17 6.74 -9.05 -8.04
CA GLN A 17 7.41 -10.25 -8.52
C GLN A 17 6.59 -11.52 -8.29
N PHE A 18 5.99 -11.66 -7.10
CA PHE A 18 5.39 -12.93 -6.65
C PHE A 18 3.87 -12.91 -6.55
N ALA A 19 3.22 -11.76 -6.68
CA ALA A 19 1.78 -11.60 -6.49
C ALA A 19 1.15 -10.66 -7.54
N GLN A 20 1.55 -10.75 -8.78
CA GLN A 20 1.11 -9.83 -9.86
C GLN A 20 -0.41 -9.78 -10.01
N ALA A 21 -1.11 -10.89 -9.89
CA ALA A 21 -2.56 -10.94 -10.02
C ALA A 21 -3.25 -10.17 -8.89
N VAL A 22 -2.76 -10.30 -7.67
CA VAL A 22 -3.28 -9.56 -6.50
C VAL A 22 -2.98 -8.07 -6.63
N VAL A 23 -1.76 -7.72 -7.00
CA VAL A 23 -1.36 -6.33 -7.28
C VAL A 23 -2.30 -5.72 -8.31
N GLY A 24 -2.55 -6.41 -9.42
CA GLY A 24 -3.46 -5.93 -10.44
C GLY A 24 -4.86 -5.64 -9.91
N LYS A 25 -5.38 -6.50 -9.06
CA LYS A 25 -6.71 -6.30 -8.44
C LYS A 25 -6.75 -5.07 -7.54
N VAL A 26 -5.73 -4.89 -6.70
CA VAL A 26 -5.66 -3.75 -5.75
C VAL A 26 -5.55 -2.43 -6.51
N TRP A 27 -4.60 -2.32 -7.42
CA TRP A 27 -4.35 -1.07 -8.14
C TRP A 27 -5.48 -0.71 -9.10
N ARG A 28 -6.13 -1.71 -9.73
CA ARG A 28 -7.35 -1.45 -10.53
C ARG A 28 -8.52 -0.99 -9.67
N ALA A 29 -8.68 -1.54 -8.46
CA ALA A 29 -9.72 -1.08 -7.53
C ALA A 29 -9.48 0.39 -7.15
N ALA A 30 -8.24 0.77 -6.87
CA ALA A 30 -7.89 2.16 -6.59
C ALA A 30 -8.21 3.09 -7.77
N GLU A 31 -7.90 2.65 -8.99
CA GLU A 31 -8.23 3.41 -10.22
C GLU A 31 -9.75 3.59 -10.38
N ARG A 32 -10.53 2.52 -10.19
CA ARG A 32 -12.00 2.60 -10.27
C ARG A 32 -12.59 3.60 -9.28
N LEU A 33 -11.95 3.76 -8.12
CA LEU A 33 -12.40 4.69 -7.09
C LEU A 33 -11.85 6.12 -7.26
N GLY A 34 -11.01 6.35 -8.29
CA GLY A 34 -10.43 7.66 -8.55
C GLY A 34 -9.18 7.97 -7.74
N TYR A 35 -8.51 6.97 -7.18
CA TYR A 35 -7.32 7.15 -6.33
C TYR A 35 -6.00 6.84 -7.04
N GLU A 36 -5.99 6.77 -8.36
CA GLU A 36 -4.81 6.39 -9.15
C GLU A 36 -3.59 7.27 -8.89
N GLU A 37 -3.78 8.54 -8.53
CA GLU A 37 -2.67 9.44 -8.21
C GLU A 37 -1.88 8.98 -6.97
N HIS A 38 -2.57 8.32 -6.03
CA HIS A 38 -1.98 7.83 -4.80
C HIS A 38 -1.55 6.36 -4.88
N PHE A 39 -1.95 5.67 -5.95
CA PHE A 39 -1.60 4.28 -6.22
C PHE A 39 -0.88 4.18 -7.58
N PRO A 40 0.32 4.74 -7.70
CA PRO A 40 1.07 4.68 -8.96
C PRO A 40 1.44 3.24 -9.30
N THR A 41 1.54 2.93 -10.58
CA THR A 41 1.87 1.58 -11.06
C THR A 41 3.37 1.31 -11.11
N SER A 42 4.19 2.30 -10.78
CA SER A 42 5.63 2.12 -10.66
C SER A 42 5.98 1.14 -9.55
N VAL A 43 7.03 0.35 -9.77
CA VAL A 43 7.53 -0.60 -8.77
C VAL A 43 8.55 0.10 -7.89
N GLY A 44 8.30 0.05 -6.59
CA GLY A 44 9.21 0.61 -5.59
C GLY A 44 10.22 -0.41 -5.08
N ARG A 45 10.65 -0.22 -3.84
CA ARG A 45 11.64 -1.09 -3.20
C ARG A 45 11.10 -2.48 -2.91
N ASN A 46 11.99 -3.45 -2.83
CA ASN A 46 11.72 -4.73 -2.20
C ASN A 46 11.76 -4.55 -0.69
N LEU A 47 10.64 -4.80 -0.03
CA LEU A 47 10.52 -4.64 1.42
C LEU A 47 10.28 -5.97 2.11
N THR A 48 10.95 -6.21 3.23
CA THR A 48 10.68 -7.36 4.08
C THR A 48 9.60 -6.98 5.09
N ASP A 49 8.44 -7.61 4.99
CA ASP A 49 7.28 -7.34 5.84
C ASP A 49 6.44 -8.60 5.98
N ASP A 50 5.27 -8.48 6.56
CA ASP A 50 4.38 -9.60 6.89
C ASP A 50 3.93 -10.43 5.67
N HIS A 51 3.99 -9.86 4.46
CA HIS A 51 3.64 -10.58 3.24
C HIS A 51 4.65 -11.67 2.86
N ILE A 52 5.91 -11.56 3.28
CA ILE A 52 6.97 -12.50 2.90
C ILE A 52 6.71 -13.94 3.38
N PRO A 53 6.40 -14.18 4.67
CA PRO A 53 6.07 -15.55 5.10
C PRO A 53 4.85 -16.14 4.39
N LEU A 54 3.88 -15.31 4.03
CA LEU A 54 2.69 -15.75 3.31
C LEU A 54 3.03 -16.15 1.87
N ILE A 55 3.87 -15.37 1.20
CA ILE A 55 4.36 -15.70 -0.15
C ILE A 55 5.16 -17.01 -0.11
N GLU A 56 6.04 -17.18 0.86
CA GLU A 56 6.83 -18.39 1.05
C GLU A 56 5.95 -19.62 1.30
N ALA A 57 4.81 -19.44 1.94
CA ALA A 57 3.82 -20.49 2.16
C ALA A 57 2.96 -20.79 0.92
N GLY A 58 3.18 -20.09 -0.19
CA GLY A 58 2.45 -20.31 -1.44
C GLY A 58 1.19 -19.47 -1.60
N LEU A 59 0.98 -18.48 -0.73
CA LEU A 59 -0.17 -17.57 -0.82
C LEU A 59 0.23 -16.29 -1.57
N PRO A 60 -0.38 -15.97 -2.72
CA PRO A 60 -0.09 -14.71 -3.41
C PRO A 60 -0.58 -13.53 -2.55
N THR A 61 0.36 -12.78 -2.01
CA THR A 61 0.09 -11.73 -1.03
C THR A 61 0.78 -10.44 -1.45
N ALA A 62 0.00 -9.36 -1.56
CA ALA A 62 0.52 -8.04 -1.89
C ALA A 62 0.61 -7.19 -0.63
N ASN A 63 1.66 -6.37 -0.54
CA ASN A 63 1.85 -5.41 0.52
C ASN A 63 1.42 -4.02 0.02
N VAL A 64 0.44 -3.42 0.66
CA VAL A 64 0.04 -2.02 0.41
C VAL A 64 0.72 -1.16 1.45
N ILE A 65 1.71 -0.40 1.03
CA ILE A 65 2.55 0.34 1.96
C ILE A 65 3.03 1.66 1.33
N ASP A 66 2.94 2.72 2.12
CA ASP A 66 3.65 3.97 1.87
C ASP A 66 4.90 3.98 2.75
N PHE A 67 6.02 3.48 2.21
CA PHE A 67 7.24 3.35 2.99
C PHE A 67 7.94 4.69 3.22
N VAL A 68 7.82 5.63 2.28
CA VAL A 68 8.43 6.94 2.41
C VAL A 68 7.52 7.84 3.24
N TYR A 69 7.65 7.73 4.56
CA TYR A 69 6.86 8.45 5.54
C TYR A 69 7.63 9.71 5.99
N GLY A 70 7.17 10.87 5.52
CA GLY A 70 7.84 12.14 5.69
C GLY A 70 8.99 12.36 4.72
N PRO A 71 9.59 13.56 4.70
CA PRO A 71 10.71 13.88 3.81
C PRO A 71 11.88 12.91 4.00
N GLY A 72 12.27 12.22 2.94
CA GLY A 72 13.35 11.23 3.02
C GLY A 72 13.08 10.08 3.99
N ASN A 73 11.82 9.77 4.27
CA ASN A 73 11.40 8.77 5.26
C ASN A 73 11.75 9.16 6.71
N ALA A 74 11.77 10.47 7.00
CA ALA A 74 12.23 10.99 8.29
C ALA A 74 11.33 10.64 9.47
N TYR A 75 10.04 10.28 9.23
CA TYR A 75 9.09 9.97 10.31
C TYR A 75 9.07 8.49 10.67
N TRP A 76 9.60 7.62 9.81
CA TRP A 76 9.57 6.18 10.02
C TRP A 76 10.42 5.76 11.22
N HIS A 77 9.79 5.10 12.20
CA HIS A 77 10.43 4.63 13.45
C HIS A 77 11.20 5.72 14.20
N THR A 78 10.67 6.96 14.21
CA THR A 78 11.26 8.09 14.91
C THR A 78 10.23 8.74 15.84
N PRO A 79 10.67 9.62 16.79
CA PRO A 79 9.74 10.40 17.61
C PRO A 79 8.85 11.37 16.83
N GLN A 80 9.07 11.52 15.51
CA GLN A 80 8.26 12.33 14.63
C GLN A 80 7.09 11.57 14.00
N ASP A 81 6.96 10.29 14.30
CA ASP A 81 5.77 9.51 13.99
C ASP A 81 4.67 9.86 15.00
N VAL A 82 3.94 10.92 14.68
CA VAL A 82 2.93 11.52 15.54
C VAL A 82 1.60 11.66 14.79
N PRO A 83 0.46 11.78 15.50
CA PRO A 83 -0.85 11.86 14.85
C PRO A 83 -0.99 12.99 13.84
N GLU A 84 -0.27 14.09 13.99
CA GLU A 84 -0.29 15.22 13.07
C GLU A 84 0.21 14.87 11.67
N HIS A 85 1.01 13.82 11.52
CA HIS A 85 1.52 13.33 10.24
C HIS A 85 0.65 12.24 9.62
N VAL A 86 -0.45 11.90 10.28
CA VAL A 86 -1.42 10.88 9.82
C VAL A 86 -2.73 11.56 9.46
N SER A 87 -3.41 11.04 8.44
CA SER A 87 -4.65 11.59 7.93
C SER A 87 -5.77 10.55 7.97
N ALA A 88 -6.93 10.94 8.53
CA ALA A 88 -8.13 10.12 8.47
C ALA A 88 -8.60 9.90 7.03
N GLU A 89 -8.40 10.87 6.14
CA GLU A 89 -8.74 10.76 4.72
C GLU A 89 -7.93 9.68 4.03
N THR A 90 -6.63 9.57 4.36
CA THR A 90 -5.77 8.52 3.82
C THR A 90 -6.21 7.14 4.29
N LEU A 91 -6.51 6.99 5.58
CA LEU A 91 -7.01 5.73 6.14
C LEU A 91 -8.34 5.32 5.49
N GLU A 92 -9.24 6.28 5.26
CA GLU A 92 -10.50 6.05 4.57
C GLU A 92 -10.28 5.60 3.12
N MET A 93 -9.39 6.25 2.39
CA MET A 93 -9.04 5.89 1.02
C MET A 93 -8.56 4.44 0.91
N VAL A 94 -7.62 4.04 1.75
CA VAL A 94 -7.12 2.66 1.78
C VAL A 94 -8.24 1.70 2.17
N GLY A 95 -9.04 2.06 3.15
CA GLY A 95 -10.19 1.26 3.58
C GLY A 95 -11.21 1.05 2.47
N GLU A 96 -11.49 2.07 1.66
CA GLU A 96 -12.38 1.97 0.51
C GLU A 96 -11.83 1.03 -0.57
N VAL A 97 -10.52 1.09 -0.86
CA VAL A 97 -9.88 0.18 -1.81
C VAL A 97 -10.00 -1.26 -1.34
N VAL A 98 -9.74 -1.52 -0.07
CA VAL A 98 -9.87 -2.87 0.50
C VAL A 98 -11.32 -3.34 0.47
N ALA A 99 -12.27 -2.49 0.82
CA ALA A 99 -13.69 -2.83 0.77
C ALA A 99 -14.14 -3.15 -0.66
N GLU A 100 -13.71 -2.39 -1.64
CA GLU A 100 -13.99 -2.64 -3.06
C GLU A 100 -13.52 -4.03 -3.47
N LEU A 101 -12.33 -4.43 -3.06
CA LEU A 101 -11.79 -5.76 -3.33
C LEU A 101 -12.64 -6.86 -2.70
N ILE A 102 -13.03 -6.69 -1.45
CA ILE A 102 -13.81 -7.70 -0.72
C ILE A 102 -15.18 -7.88 -1.34
N TYR A 103 -15.88 -6.78 -1.63
CA TYR A 103 -17.27 -6.83 -2.10
C TYR A 103 -17.42 -7.06 -3.60
N SER A 104 -16.42 -6.74 -4.40
CA SER A 104 -16.45 -6.99 -5.85
C SER A 104 -15.85 -8.33 -6.24
N GLY A 105 -15.22 -9.01 -5.33
CA GLY A 105 -14.48 -10.25 -5.61
C GLY A 105 -13.14 -10.01 -6.30
N GLY A 106 -12.69 -8.78 -6.29
CA GLY A 106 -11.41 -8.40 -6.87
C GLY A 106 -11.49 -7.81 -8.26
#